data_4b48470afc7b74868e87f6a5f0d324d3
#
_entry.id   4b48470afc7b74868e87f6a5f0d324d3
#
_cell.length_a   1.000
_cell.length_b   1.000
_cell.length_c   1.000
_cell.angle_alpha   90.00
_cell.angle_beta   90.00
_cell.angle_gamma   90.00
#
_symmetry.space_group_name_H-M   'P 1'
#
loop_
_entity.id
_entity.type
_entity.pdbx_description
1 polymer ?
#
loop_
_entity_poly.entity_id
_entity_poly.type
_entity_poly.pdbx_seq_one_letter_code
_entity_poly.pdbx_strand_id
1 'polypeptide(L)'
;MNFKQHNNPLDSLDVGKRQLIKNWLDEMEVTNYTINDDFAIDVDGYVNLRNRNLVEFPEYIQFNEVAGFFDCSYNKLISLRGCPKIVHASFYCDHNNLDSLEGCPKTVKGDIYCYCNKKIFTEEDIKIFYEKY
;
A
#
# COMPACT_ATOMS: atom_id res chain seq x y z
N MET A 1 -9.50 -35.28 15.76
CA MET A 1 -9.60 -34.64 15.20
C MET A 1 -10.04 -33.68 15.01
N ASN A 2 -9.83 -33.44 14.96
CA ASN A 2 -10.15 -32.60 14.69
C ASN A 2 -10.68 -32.15 13.87
N PHE A 3 -11.07 -32.05 13.46
CA PHE A 3 -11.50 -31.64 12.59
C PHE A 3 -12.05 -30.86 12.42
N LYS A 4 -12.25 -31.15 12.70
CA LYS A 4 -12.99 -30.21 12.81
C LYS A 4 -12.82 -28.86 12.33
N GLN A 5 -12.16 -28.36 12.57
CA GLN A 5 -11.89 -27.06 12.30
C GLN A 5 -11.85 -26.67 10.88
N HIS A 6 -11.70 -27.57 10.00
CA HIS A 6 -11.59 -27.30 8.57
C HIS A 6 -12.88 -26.83 7.94
N ASN A 7 -13.98 -26.96 8.64
CA ASN A 7 -15.27 -26.52 8.12
C ASN A 7 -15.78 -25.25 8.81
N ASN A 8 -14.90 -24.57 9.56
CA ASN A 8 -15.25 -23.33 10.19
C ASN A 8 -15.32 -22.22 9.13
N PRO A 9 -16.46 -21.52 8.99
CA PRO A 9 -16.60 -20.45 7.98
C PRO A 9 -15.56 -19.34 8.15
N LEU A 10 -15.15 -19.03 9.38
CA LEU A 10 -14.15 -17.99 9.61
C LEU A 10 -12.78 -18.41 9.07
N ASP A 11 -12.41 -19.67 9.26
CA ASP A 11 -11.17 -20.20 8.71
C ASP A 11 -11.19 -20.16 7.18
N SER A 12 -12.32 -20.50 6.58
CA SER A 12 -12.48 -20.47 5.13
C SER A 12 -12.37 -19.03 4.60
N LEU A 13 -12.96 -18.06 5.31
CA LEU A 13 -12.87 -16.65 4.93
C LEU A 13 -11.43 -16.15 5.02
N ASP A 14 -10.71 -16.54 6.05
CA ASP A 14 -9.31 -16.16 6.24
C ASP A 14 -8.44 -16.74 5.13
N VAL A 15 -8.62 -18.00 4.80
CA VAL A 15 -7.87 -18.65 3.72
C VAL A 15 -8.18 -17.96 2.39
N GLY A 16 -9.47 -17.67 2.14
CA GLY A 16 -9.89 -16.98 0.93
C GLY A 16 -9.28 -15.59 0.82
N LYS A 17 -9.27 -14.84 1.91
CA LYS A 17 -8.71 -13.49 1.94
C LYS A 17 -7.21 -13.53 1.69
N ARG A 18 -6.48 -14.44 2.33
CA ARG A 18 -5.04 -14.59 2.11
C ARG A 18 -4.75 -14.92 0.65
N GLN A 19 -5.55 -15.76 0.04
CA GLN A 19 -5.37 -16.13 -1.35
C GLN A 19 -5.61 -14.94 -2.28
N LEU A 20 -6.63 -14.11 -2.00
CA LEU A 20 -6.88 -12.89 -2.76
C LEU A 20 -5.69 -11.94 -2.68
N ILE A 21 -5.16 -11.73 -1.49
CA ILE A 21 -4.00 -10.87 -1.27
C ILE A 21 -2.80 -11.40 -2.04
N LYS A 22 -2.52 -12.68 -1.89
CA LYS A 22 -1.39 -13.32 -2.57
C LYS A 22 -1.51 -13.21 -4.08
N ASN A 23 -2.69 -13.48 -4.61
CA ASN A 23 -2.93 -13.41 -6.05
C ASN A 23 -2.66 -12.00 -6.58
N TRP A 24 -3.14 -10.98 -5.88
CA TRP A 24 -2.92 -9.60 -6.30
C TRP A 24 -1.43 -9.22 -6.24
N LEU A 25 -0.76 -9.59 -5.16
CA LEU A 25 0.67 -9.31 -5.02
C LEU A 25 1.49 -9.97 -6.11
N ASP A 26 1.18 -11.23 -6.41
CA ASP A 26 1.88 -11.99 -7.45
C ASP A 26 1.60 -11.39 -8.83
N GLU A 27 0.36 -10.98 -9.10
CA GLU A 27 -0.02 -10.33 -10.35
C GLU A 27 0.71 -9.00 -10.52
N MET A 28 0.88 -8.25 -9.45
CA MET A 28 1.61 -6.98 -9.44
C MET A 28 3.13 -7.16 -9.36
N GLU A 29 3.58 -8.40 -9.36
CA GLU A 29 5.00 -8.75 -9.33
C GLU A 29 5.71 -8.25 -8.08
N VAL A 30 4.99 -8.18 -6.97
CA VAL A 30 5.58 -7.86 -5.67
C VAL A 30 6.24 -9.12 -5.12
N THR A 31 7.48 -9.02 -4.67
CA THR A 31 8.23 -10.14 -4.14
C THR A 31 8.67 -9.88 -2.69
N ASN A 32 9.18 -10.91 -2.04
CA ASN A 32 9.71 -10.81 -0.66
C ASN A 32 8.69 -10.29 0.34
N TYR A 33 7.42 -10.64 0.14
CA TYR A 33 6.36 -10.19 1.03
C TYR A 33 6.03 -11.23 2.08
N THR A 34 5.49 -10.75 3.19
CA THR A 34 4.90 -11.57 4.25
C THR A 34 3.50 -11.02 4.50
N ILE A 35 2.51 -11.90 4.50
CA ILE A 35 1.14 -11.54 4.87
C ILE A 35 0.99 -11.88 6.34
N ASN A 36 0.85 -10.85 7.18
CA ASN A 36 0.77 -11.02 8.63
C ASN A 36 -0.57 -11.58 9.07
N ASP A 37 -0.70 -11.92 10.34
CA ASP A 37 -1.93 -12.50 10.88
C ASP A 37 -3.12 -11.54 10.76
N ASP A 38 -2.87 -10.23 10.79
CA ASP A 38 -3.88 -9.19 10.60
C ASP A 38 -4.08 -8.82 9.13
N PHE A 39 -3.50 -9.59 8.20
CA PHE A 39 -3.55 -9.39 6.75
C PHE A 39 -2.76 -8.20 6.24
N ALA A 40 -2.09 -7.46 7.11
CA ALA A 40 -1.18 -6.40 6.66
C ALA A 40 0.05 -7.02 5.99
N ILE A 41 0.60 -6.31 5.01
CA ILE A 41 1.67 -6.84 4.16
C ILE A 41 2.97 -6.13 4.46
N ASP A 42 3.99 -6.89 4.84
CA ASP A 42 5.35 -6.39 4.96
C ASP A 42 6.14 -6.85 3.75
N VAL A 43 7.05 -6.00 3.28
CA VAL A 43 7.90 -6.33 2.14
C VAL A 43 9.36 -6.08 2.52
N ASP A 44 10.15 -7.14 2.43
CA ASP A 44 11.59 -7.05 2.69
C ASP A 44 12.32 -6.72 1.37
N GLY A 45 12.10 -5.51 0.91
CA GLY A 45 12.61 -5.01 -0.36
C GLY A 45 11.76 -3.85 -0.82
N TYR A 46 11.83 -3.54 -2.09
CA TYR A 46 11.04 -2.45 -2.67
C TYR A 46 9.70 -2.97 -3.20
N VAL A 47 8.78 -2.01 -3.45
CA VAL A 47 7.53 -2.28 -4.14
C VAL A 47 7.44 -1.35 -5.33
N ASN A 48 7.34 -1.92 -6.53
CA ASN A 48 7.20 -1.15 -7.75
C ASN A 48 5.84 -1.42 -8.40
N LEU A 49 4.90 -0.49 -8.19
CA LEU A 49 3.57 -0.53 -8.75
C LEU A 49 3.38 0.55 -9.81
N ARG A 50 4.49 1.06 -10.35
CA ARG A 50 4.46 2.12 -11.34
C ARG A 50 3.74 1.67 -12.61
N ASN A 51 2.87 2.55 -13.13
CA ASN A 51 2.24 2.37 -14.43
C ASN A 51 1.43 1.07 -14.56
N ARG A 52 0.53 0.84 -13.60
CA ARG A 52 -0.33 -0.35 -13.57
C ARG A 52 -1.81 -0.03 -13.79
N ASN A 53 -2.15 1.18 -14.20
CA ASN A 53 -3.53 1.63 -14.39
C ASN A 53 -4.39 1.53 -13.13
N LEU A 54 -3.80 1.67 -11.97
CA LEU A 54 -4.52 1.57 -10.71
C LEU A 54 -5.32 2.84 -10.44
N VAL A 55 -6.60 2.69 -10.11
CA VAL A 55 -7.47 3.79 -9.67
C VAL A 55 -7.49 3.84 -8.15
N GLU A 56 -7.44 2.67 -7.51
CA GLU A 56 -7.26 2.52 -6.08
C GLU A 56 -6.79 1.09 -5.81
N PHE A 57 -6.22 0.87 -4.63
CA PHE A 57 -5.85 -0.49 -4.25
C PHE A 57 -7.12 -1.25 -3.86
N PRO A 58 -7.16 -2.57 -4.10
CA PRO A 58 -8.29 -3.38 -3.62
C PRO A 58 -8.48 -3.21 -2.12
N GLU A 59 -9.73 -3.33 -1.65
CA GLU A 59 -10.05 -3.16 -0.23
C GLU A 59 -9.25 -4.07 0.69
N TYR A 60 -8.91 -5.26 0.20
CA TYR A 60 -8.20 -6.26 1.00
C TYR A 60 -6.68 -6.04 1.01
N ILE A 61 -6.18 -5.01 0.34
CA ILE A 61 -4.74 -4.70 0.31
C ILE A 61 -4.44 -3.60 1.31
N GLN A 62 -3.58 -3.93 2.27
CA GLN A 62 -3.02 -2.96 3.21
C GLN A 62 -1.55 -3.31 3.43
N PHE A 63 -0.68 -2.49 2.86
CA PHE A 63 0.75 -2.60 3.15
C PHE A 63 1.02 -2.05 4.55
N ASN A 64 2.03 -2.56 5.21
CA ASN A 64 2.44 -2.10 6.53
C ASN A 64 3.84 -1.50 6.47
N GLU A 65 4.87 -2.33 6.42
CA GLU A 65 6.24 -1.86 6.42
C GLU A 65 6.96 -2.35 5.17
N VAL A 66 7.64 -1.42 4.47
CA VAL A 66 8.40 -1.70 3.25
C VAL A 66 9.84 -1.27 3.47
N ALA A 67 10.77 -2.21 3.35
CA ALA A 67 12.19 -1.97 3.64
C ALA A 67 12.85 -1.06 2.59
N GLY A 68 12.42 -1.16 1.34
CA GLY A 68 12.92 -0.33 0.24
C GLY A 68 11.97 0.80 -0.11
N PHE A 69 12.02 1.26 -1.35
CA PHE A 69 11.09 2.29 -1.82
C PHE A 69 9.72 1.69 -2.10
N PHE A 70 8.71 2.55 -2.10
CA PHE A 70 7.37 2.19 -2.53
C PHE A 70 6.98 3.17 -3.63
N ASP A 71 6.78 2.65 -4.83
CA ASP A 71 6.49 3.48 -6.00
C ASP A 71 5.13 3.09 -6.57
N CYS A 72 4.13 3.97 -6.38
CA CYS A 72 2.82 3.84 -7.01
C CYS A 72 2.57 5.00 -7.99
N SER A 73 3.63 5.60 -8.52
CA SER A 73 3.53 6.69 -9.46
C SER A 73 3.01 6.24 -10.82
N TYR A 74 2.57 7.20 -11.62
CA TYR A 74 2.09 6.97 -12.98
C TYR A 74 0.93 5.98 -13.01
N ASN A 75 -0.02 6.18 -12.11
CA ASN A 75 -1.29 5.46 -12.09
C ASN A 75 -2.43 6.50 -12.22
N LYS A 76 -3.63 6.12 -11.82
CA LYS A 76 -4.80 6.99 -11.83
C LYS A 76 -5.41 7.04 -10.43
N LEU A 77 -4.56 6.91 -9.41
CA LEU A 77 -5.02 6.78 -8.02
C LEU A 77 -5.76 8.03 -7.57
N ILE A 78 -6.94 7.81 -7.01
CA ILE A 78 -7.75 8.84 -6.38
C ILE A 78 -7.61 8.80 -4.86
N SER A 79 -6.95 7.78 -4.34
CA SER A 79 -6.76 7.54 -2.91
C SER A 79 -5.46 6.80 -2.67
N LEU A 80 -4.84 7.07 -1.53
CA LEU A 80 -3.67 6.34 -1.07
C LEU A 80 -4.02 5.28 -0.03
N ARG A 81 -5.31 4.95 0.10
CA ARG A 81 -5.75 3.89 1.00
C ARG A 81 -5.05 2.58 0.61
N GLY A 82 -4.49 1.89 1.58
CA GLY A 82 -3.75 0.66 1.35
C GLY A 82 -2.25 0.83 1.24
N CYS A 83 -1.76 2.08 1.12
CA CYS A 83 -0.33 2.36 1.11
C CYS A 83 0.34 2.00 2.44
N PRO A 84 1.66 1.79 2.43
CA PRO A 84 2.37 1.41 3.65
C PRO A 84 2.28 2.45 4.75
N LYS A 85 2.42 2.00 5.99
CA LYS A 85 2.54 2.90 7.15
C LYS A 85 3.97 3.39 7.30
N ILE A 86 4.95 2.55 6.97
CA ILE A 86 6.37 2.87 7.09
C ILE A 86 7.08 2.47 5.80
N VAL A 87 7.82 3.42 5.22
CA VAL A 87 8.67 3.19 4.06
C VAL A 87 10.09 3.59 4.45
N HIS A 88 11.03 2.65 4.35
CA HIS A 88 12.41 2.90 4.79
C HIS A 88 13.28 3.58 3.73
N ALA A 89 12.73 3.86 2.56
CA ALA A 89 13.37 4.65 1.51
C ALA A 89 12.36 5.68 1.01
N SER A 90 12.34 5.98 -0.27
CA SER A 90 11.45 7.01 -0.80
C SER A 90 10.05 6.48 -1.15
N PHE A 91 9.07 7.36 -1.08
CA PHE A 91 7.68 7.09 -1.41
C PHE A 91 7.28 7.94 -2.61
N TYR A 92 6.79 7.27 -3.67
CA TYR A 92 6.42 7.92 -4.91
C TYR A 92 4.93 7.76 -5.16
N CYS A 93 4.19 8.86 -5.14
CA CYS A 93 2.78 8.89 -5.53
C CYS A 93 2.50 9.99 -6.54
N ASP A 94 3.54 10.43 -7.23
CA ASP A 94 3.42 11.45 -8.28
C ASP A 94 2.69 10.90 -9.50
N HIS A 95 2.20 11.80 -10.35
CA HIS A 95 1.47 11.45 -11.57
C HIS A 95 0.28 10.53 -11.30
N ASN A 96 -0.59 10.97 -10.43
CA ASN A 96 -1.86 10.31 -10.11
C ASN A 96 -2.98 11.36 -10.13
N ASN A 97 -4.14 11.03 -9.58
CA ASN A 97 -5.31 11.92 -9.53
C ASN A 97 -5.68 12.27 -8.09
N LEU A 98 -4.68 12.44 -7.22
CA LEU A 98 -4.91 12.69 -5.81
C LEU A 98 -5.31 14.13 -5.55
N ASP A 99 -6.29 14.34 -4.69
CA ASP A 99 -6.64 15.67 -4.19
C ASP A 99 -6.37 15.82 -2.69
N SER A 100 -5.80 14.79 -2.05
CA SER A 100 -5.31 14.86 -0.68
C SER A 100 -4.19 13.85 -0.47
N LEU A 101 -3.43 14.02 0.62
CA LEU A 101 -2.38 13.09 1.02
C LEU A 101 -2.87 12.08 2.06
N GLU A 102 -4.18 12.02 2.28
CA GLU A 102 -4.74 11.07 3.23
C GLU A 102 -4.39 9.65 2.80
N GLY A 103 -3.92 8.83 3.74
CA GLY A 103 -3.43 7.48 3.45
C GLY A 103 -1.93 7.40 3.17
N CYS A 104 -1.27 8.55 3.07
CA CYS A 104 0.18 8.62 2.90
C CYS A 104 0.88 7.94 4.10
N PRO A 105 2.04 7.30 3.89
CA PRO A 105 2.78 6.68 4.99
C PRO A 105 3.08 7.67 6.11
N LYS A 106 2.94 7.22 7.35
CA LYS A 106 3.25 8.04 8.53
C LYS A 106 4.73 8.29 8.68
N THR A 107 5.55 7.35 8.22
CA THR A 107 7.00 7.45 8.30
C THR A 107 7.59 7.14 6.93
N VAL A 108 8.35 8.07 6.38
CA VAL A 108 9.13 7.89 5.15
C VAL A 108 10.54 8.33 5.47
N LYS A 109 11.48 7.39 5.38
CA LYS A 109 12.90 7.68 5.71
C LYS A 109 13.61 8.45 4.59
N GLY A 110 13.15 8.26 3.35
CA GLY A 110 13.67 8.98 2.19
C GLY A 110 12.80 10.18 1.87
N ASP A 111 12.62 10.45 0.60
CA ASP A 111 11.85 11.60 0.11
C ASP A 111 10.44 11.18 -0.31
N ILE A 112 9.54 12.16 -0.32
CA ILE A 112 8.17 11.97 -0.78
C ILE A 112 8.01 12.73 -2.10
N TYR A 113 7.59 12.00 -3.13
CA TYR A 113 7.32 12.57 -4.45
C TYR A 113 5.82 12.51 -4.70
N CYS A 114 5.16 13.68 -4.70
CA CYS A 114 3.71 13.77 -4.83
C CYS A 114 3.27 14.83 -5.83
N TYR A 115 4.14 15.20 -6.75
CA TYR A 115 3.83 16.20 -7.78
C TYR A 115 2.96 15.59 -8.89
N CYS A 116 2.43 16.44 -9.75
CA CYS A 116 1.57 16.04 -10.88
C CYS A 116 0.37 15.21 -10.41
N ASN A 117 -0.38 15.76 -9.48
CA ASN A 117 -1.65 15.22 -9.04
C ASN A 117 -2.77 16.22 -9.33
N LYS A 118 -4.00 15.86 -9.00
CA LYS A 118 -5.14 16.75 -9.20
C LYS A 118 -4.97 18.03 -8.38
N LYS A 119 -4.46 17.88 -7.15
CA LYS A 119 -4.08 19.01 -6.32
C LYS A 119 -2.56 19.21 -6.42
N ILE A 120 -2.12 20.47 -6.38
CA ILE A 120 -0.69 20.79 -6.27
C ILE A 120 -0.33 20.72 -4.80
N PHE A 121 0.57 19.78 -4.45
CA PHE A 121 1.05 19.62 -3.08
C PHE A 121 2.39 20.34 -2.94
N THR A 122 2.44 21.34 -2.05
CA THR A 122 3.68 22.09 -1.77
C THR A 122 4.40 21.45 -0.60
N GLU A 123 5.65 21.87 -0.37
CA GLU A 123 6.40 21.42 0.82
C GLU A 123 5.65 21.79 2.10
N GLU A 124 4.97 22.95 2.10
CA GLU A 124 4.19 23.37 3.25
C GLU A 124 2.99 22.47 3.48
N ASP A 125 2.30 22.03 2.41
CA ASP A 125 1.19 21.09 2.52
C ASP A 125 1.63 19.78 3.14
N ILE A 126 2.78 19.27 2.73
CA ILE A 126 3.33 18.03 3.26
C ILE A 126 3.66 18.21 4.74
N LYS A 127 4.30 19.31 5.08
CA LYS A 127 4.67 19.61 6.46
C LYS A 127 3.43 19.66 7.35
N ILE A 128 2.40 20.40 6.91
CA ILE A 128 1.15 20.53 7.66
C ILE A 128 0.50 19.17 7.85
N PHE A 129 0.48 18.34 6.81
CA PHE A 129 -0.09 17.01 6.90
C PHE A 129 0.58 16.20 7.99
N TYR A 130 1.92 16.19 8.04
CA TYR A 130 2.65 15.40 9.01
C TYR A 130 2.58 15.97 10.43
N GLU A 131 2.38 17.28 10.58
CA GLU A 131 2.16 17.88 11.89
C GLU A 131 0.78 17.55 12.44
N LYS A 132 -0.21 17.39 11.56
CA LYS A 132 -1.60 17.15 11.95
C LYS A 132 -1.87 15.66 12.18
N TYR A 133 -1.27 14.81 11.41
CA TYR A 133 -1.52 13.37 11.43
C TYR A 133 -0.28 12.60 11.86
#